data_946337e75ab7cf8cd78f62c7606e0ba0
#
_entry.id   946337e75ab7cf8cd78f62c7606e0ba0
#
_cell.length_a   1.000
_cell.length_b   1.000
_cell.length_c   1.000
_cell.angle_alpha   90.00
_cell.angle_beta   90.00
_cell.angle_gamma   90.00
#
_symmetry.space_group_name_H-M   'P 1'
#
loop_
_entity.id
_entity.type
_entity.pdbx_description
1 polymer ?
#
loop_
_entity_poly.entity_id
_entity_poly.type
_entity_poly.pdbx_seq_one_letter_code
_entity_poly.pdbx_strand_id
1 'polypeptide(L)' 'MQSALELYFRDLDGHDADGVYDMVISQVEQAMLESVMHHTRSNQTRAADVLGINRSTLRKKLKTYGLL' A
#
# COMPACT_ATOMS: atom_id res chain seq x y z
N MET A 1 -5.06 -10.89 21.29
CA MET A 1 -4.43 -9.65 20.83
C MET A 1 -5.20 -9.08 19.66
N GLN A 2 -5.58 -7.82 19.73
CA GLN A 2 -6.29 -7.17 18.63
C GLN A 2 -5.29 -6.70 17.57
N SER A 3 -5.61 -6.99 16.33
CA SER A 3 -4.84 -6.46 15.20
C SER A 3 -5.28 -5.03 14.88
N ALA A 4 -4.45 -4.30 14.13
CA ALA A 4 -4.82 -2.98 13.65
C ALA A 4 -6.10 -3.04 12.79
N LEU A 5 -6.29 -4.11 12.06
CA LEU A 5 -7.46 -4.30 11.22
C LEU A 5 -8.73 -4.46 12.07
N GLU A 6 -8.65 -5.20 13.16
CA GLU A 6 -9.78 -5.34 14.08
C GLU A 6 -10.18 -4.01 14.69
N LEU A 7 -9.22 -3.21 15.10
CA LEU A 7 -9.48 -1.87 15.62
C LEU A 7 -10.14 -0.99 14.57
N TYR A 8 -9.69 -1.11 13.33
CA TYR A 8 -10.26 -0.35 12.23
C TYR A 8 -11.73 -0.68 12.03
N PHE A 9 -12.09 -1.95 12.02
CA PHE A 9 -13.49 -2.37 11.89
C PHE A 9 -14.33 -1.93 13.08
N ARG A 10 -13.76 -1.94 14.26
CA ARG A 10 -14.47 -1.46 15.45
C ARG A 10 -14.80 0.02 15.33
N ASP A 11 -13.86 0.83 14.86
CA ASP A 11 -14.06 2.26 14.70
C ASP A 11 -15.11 2.57 13.63
N LEU A 12 -15.29 1.66 12.68
CA LEU A 12 -16.28 1.79 11.63
C LEU A 12 -17.65 1.25 12.01
N ASP A 13 -17.81 0.71 13.20
CA ASP A 13 -19.07 0.12 13.64
C ASP A 13 -20.17 1.16 13.53
N GLY A 14 -21.28 0.79 12.85
CA GLY A 14 -22.37 1.69 12.58
C GLY A 14 -22.21 2.55 11.34
N HIS A 15 -21.07 2.50 10.67
CA HIS A 15 -20.82 3.19 9.42
C HIS A 15 -20.90 2.24 8.24
N ASP A 16 -21.05 2.81 7.04
CA ASP A 16 -20.99 2.03 5.81
C ASP A 16 -19.59 1.47 5.64
N ALA A 17 -19.52 0.14 5.50
CA ALA A 17 -18.24 -0.55 5.34
C ALA A 17 -17.79 -0.66 3.89
N ASP A 18 -18.52 -0.08 2.94
CA ASP A 18 -18.15 -0.11 1.53
C ASP A 18 -16.81 0.56 1.34
N GLY A 19 -15.91 -0.12 0.62
CA GLY A 19 -14.59 0.43 0.35
C GLY A 19 -13.57 0.22 1.47
N VAL A 20 -13.91 -0.48 2.55
CA VAL A 20 -12.96 -0.75 3.63
C VAL A 20 -11.75 -1.53 3.12
N TYR A 21 -11.98 -2.54 2.29
CA TYR A 21 -10.90 -3.31 1.72
C TYR A 21 -9.92 -2.41 0.98
N ASP A 22 -10.43 -1.58 0.07
CA ASP A 22 -9.59 -0.69 -0.73
C ASP A 22 -8.84 0.31 0.15
N MET A 23 -9.52 0.84 1.17
CA MET A 23 -8.91 1.81 2.08
C MET A 23 -7.75 1.20 2.86
N VAL A 24 -7.97 0.01 3.43
CA VAL A 24 -6.93 -0.68 4.21
C VAL A 24 -5.78 -1.11 3.31
N ILE A 25 -6.08 -1.72 2.18
CA ILE A 25 -5.06 -2.18 1.24
C ILE A 25 -4.25 -1.00 0.69
N SER A 26 -4.91 0.12 0.41
CA SER A 26 -4.20 1.32 -0.06
C SER A 26 -3.19 1.84 0.97
N GLN A 27 -3.56 1.86 2.24
CA GLN A 27 -2.64 2.30 3.29
C GLN A 27 -1.44 1.39 3.42
N VAL A 28 -1.68 0.08 3.41
CA VAL A 28 -0.61 -0.92 3.49
C VAL A 28 0.28 -0.84 2.24
N GLU A 29 -0.32 -0.76 1.09
CA GLU A 29 0.41 -0.68 -0.18
C GLU A 29 1.28 0.57 -0.24
N GLN A 30 0.74 1.72 0.17
CA GLN A 30 1.51 2.96 0.18
C GLN A 30 2.73 2.84 1.10
N ALA A 31 2.54 2.34 2.31
CA ALA A 31 3.65 2.16 3.25
C ALA A 31 4.70 1.20 2.71
N MET A 32 4.25 0.11 2.08
CA MET A 32 5.15 -0.86 1.46
C MET A 32 5.96 -0.23 0.33
N LEU A 33 5.31 0.52 -0.54
CA LEU A 33 5.98 1.15 -1.68
C LEU A 33 6.99 2.20 -1.20
N GLU A 34 6.62 3.00 -0.21
CA GLU A 34 7.55 3.98 0.36
C GLU A 34 8.79 3.29 0.93
N SER A 35 8.60 2.21 1.67
CA SER A 35 9.71 1.45 2.26
C SER A 35 10.62 0.86 1.19
N VAL A 36 10.05 0.26 0.17
CA VAL A 36 10.83 -0.38 -0.90
C VAL A 36 11.60 0.67 -1.70
N MET A 37 10.94 1.78 -2.03
CA MET A 37 11.62 2.86 -2.76
C MET A 37 12.75 3.47 -1.96
N HIS A 38 12.56 3.63 -0.65
CA HIS A 38 13.62 4.09 0.23
C HIS A 38 14.79 3.09 0.26
N HIS A 39 14.46 1.81 0.43
CA HIS A 39 15.46 0.74 0.50
C HIS A 39 16.27 0.61 -0.80
N THR A 40 15.63 0.81 -1.93
CA THR A 40 16.30 0.70 -3.24
C THR A 40 16.82 2.04 -3.76
N ARG A 41 16.75 3.08 -2.96
CA ARG A 41 17.20 4.44 -3.31
C ARG A 41 16.56 4.94 -4.59
N SER A 42 15.25 4.75 -4.68
CA SER A 42 14.41 5.17 -5.81
C SER A 42 14.70 4.45 -7.13
N ASN A 43 15.35 3.29 -7.04
CA ASN A 43 15.58 2.45 -8.23
C ASN A 43 14.35 1.62 -8.51
N GLN A 44 13.56 2.05 -9.50
CA GLN A 44 12.28 1.40 -9.82
C GLN A 44 12.46 -0.03 -10.31
N THR A 45 13.47 -0.30 -11.12
CA THR A 45 13.74 -1.65 -11.63
C THR A 45 14.01 -2.60 -10.48
N ARG A 46 14.87 -2.20 -9.56
CA ARG A 46 15.22 -3.01 -8.41
C ARG A 46 14.03 -3.17 -7.47
N ALA A 47 13.26 -2.11 -7.27
CA ALA A 47 12.07 -2.17 -6.43
C ALA A 47 11.04 -3.15 -6.98
N ALA A 48 10.82 -3.15 -8.28
CA ALA A 48 9.91 -4.09 -8.92
C ALA A 48 10.40 -5.54 -8.73
N ASP A 49 11.70 -5.76 -8.87
CA ASP A 49 12.29 -7.08 -8.65
C ASP A 49 12.10 -7.54 -7.20
N VAL A 50 12.35 -6.67 -6.24
CA VAL A 50 12.18 -6.98 -4.81
C VAL A 50 10.73 -7.33 -4.51
N LEU A 51 9.80 -6.58 -5.07
CA LEU A 51 8.36 -6.81 -4.85
C LEU A 51 7.81 -7.98 -5.67
N GLY A 52 8.54 -8.43 -6.69
CA GLY A 52 8.07 -9.50 -7.55
C GLY A 52 6.96 -9.06 -8.49
N ILE A 53 6.92 -7.80 -8.87
CA ILE A 53 5.90 -7.26 -9.78
C ILE A 53 6.56 -6.66 -11.02
N ASN A 54 5.75 -6.43 -12.04
CA ASN A 54 6.21 -5.80 -13.26
C ASN A 54 6.52 -4.32 -12.98
N ARG A 55 7.56 -3.80 -13.64
CA ARG A 55 7.98 -2.41 -13.49
C ARG A 55 6.87 -1.42 -13.84
N SER A 56 6.11 -1.70 -14.89
CA SER A 56 5.02 -0.83 -15.30
C SER A 56 3.91 -0.80 -14.25
N THR A 57 3.64 -1.93 -13.62
CA THR A 57 2.68 -2.03 -12.52
C THR A 57 3.15 -1.21 -11.32
N LEU A 58 4.42 -1.34 -10.96
CA LEU A 58 5.01 -0.55 -9.89
C LEU A 58 4.88 0.94 -10.18
N ARG A 59 5.20 1.36 -11.39
CA ARG A 59 5.15 2.76 -11.78
C ARG A 59 3.74 3.34 -11.68
N LYS A 60 2.73 2.57 -12.09
CA LYS A 60 1.34 2.98 -11.96
C LYS A 60 0.96 3.17 -10.49
N LYS A 61 1.38 2.25 -9.63
CA LYS A 61 1.09 2.32 -8.22
C LYS A 61 1.78 3.52 -7.57
N LEU A 62 3.03 3.77 -7.91
CA LEU A 62 3.75 4.94 -7.40
C LEU A 62 3.04 6.25 -7.79
N LYS A 63 2.55 6.31 -9.00
CA LYS A 63 1.78 7.46 -9.47
C LYS A 63 0.50 7.64 -8.69
N THR A 64 -0.21 6.55 -8.46
CA THR A 64 -1.48 6.56 -7.72
C THR A 64 -1.31 7.16 -6.32
N TYR A 65 -0.20 6.87 -5.66
CA TYR A 65 0.06 7.35 -4.30
C TYR A 65 0.90 8.63 -4.26
N GLY A 66 1.21 9.22 -5.40
CA GLY A 66 2.01 10.44 -5.43
C GLY A 66 3.46 10.25 -5.02
N LEU A 67 3.99 9.06 -5.23
CA LEU A 67 5.36 8.69 -4.86
C LEU A 67 6.34 8.76 -6.03
N LEU A 68 5.87 9.14 -7.18
CA LEU A 68 6.69 9.23 -8.38
C LEU A 68 7.10 10.67 -8.67
#